data_5d5fb74e5d681db5e33aec62dfcbf965
#
_entry.id   5d5fb74e5d681db5e33aec62dfcbf965
#
_cell.length_a   1.000
_cell.length_b   1.000
_cell.length_c   1.000
_cell.angle_alpha   90.00
_cell.angle_beta   90.00
_cell.angle_gamma   90.00
#
_symmetry.space_group_name_H-M   'P 1'
#
loop_
_entity.id
_entity.type
_entity.pdbx_description
1 polymer ?
#
loop_
_entity_poly.entity_id
_entity_poly.type
_entity_poly.pdbx_seq_one_letter_code
_entity_poly.pdbx_strand_id
1 'polypeptide(L)'
;MAKSYTDDDVLVIIEKCNINNTNKQYKKTVKLIKPLLSSYNFNDINLKILILDGYLQALIELDLIEDIYNVTQELIQLDPLSKNSNNNKYFILAQIIGGKKGIDLYLNGINNITNSDKIIECYLSIVDIYMTDLCFEVDAEQQCELYLNKSLELNSQNFMVYSYLGSFKISQQSFGNALEFFKKSWSLFNENLGSIDMDKSKILQYCYNLIKFLLELGDLSLIDSILSYSKQLEDDNIEGLYLEGFYNYLSLKMKLFNINNNVDINYSYTPDQFMENEMNVHILNYNI
;
A
#
# COMPACT_ATOMS: atom_id res chain seq x y z
N MET A 1 43.59 10.59 -11.60
CA MET A 1 43.02 11.86 -12.11
C MET A 1 41.52 11.81 -11.98
N ALA A 2 40.91 12.76 -11.32
CA ALA A 2 39.45 12.86 -11.26
C ALA A 2 38.92 13.11 -12.69
N LYS A 3 37.91 12.39 -13.11
CA LYS A 3 37.28 12.56 -14.43
C LYS A 3 36.57 13.91 -14.44
N SER A 4 36.94 14.84 -15.30
CA SER A 4 36.20 16.08 -15.51
C SER A 4 35.02 15.79 -16.43
N TYR A 5 33.80 16.10 -15.99
CA TYR A 5 32.58 15.96 -16.80
C TYR A 5 32.19 17.30 -17.42
N THR A 6 31.56 17.26 -18.60
CA THR A 6 30.92 18.39 -19.27
C THR A 6 29.41 18.22 -19.26
N ASP A 7 28.63 19.26 -19.59
CA ASP A 7 27.16 19.17 -19.72
C ASP A 7 26.75 18.13 -20.78
N ASP A 8 27.54 18.01 -21.88
CA ASP A 8 27.30 16.98 -22.90
C ASP A 8 27.48 15.56 -22.33
N ASP A 9 28.50 15.35 -21.47
CA ASP A 9 28.70 14.07 -20.79
C ASP A 9 27.52 13.76 -19.90
N VAL A 10 26.92 14.75 -19.21
CA VAL A 10 25.73 14.59 -18.34
C VAL A 10 24.54 14.17 -19.17
N LEU A 11 24.27 14.78 -20.31
CA LEU A 11 23.20 14.39 -21.23
C LEU A 11 23.32 12.94 -21.70
N VAL A 12 24.53 12.52 -22.07
CA VAL A 12 24.83 11.13 -22.44
C VAL A 12 24.58 10.16 -21.27
N ILE A 13 24.91 10.59 -20.04
CA ILE A 13 24.65 9.78 -18.84
C ILE A 13 23.14 9.67 -18.57
N ILE A 14 22.36 10.75 -18.72
CA ILE A 14 20.89 10.73 -18.57
C ILE A 14 20.29 9.70 -19.53
N GLU A 15 20.67 9.74 -20.80
CA GLU A 15 20.20 8.79 -21.81
C GLU A 15 20.50 7.33 -21.42
N LYS A 16 21.76 7.07 -21.02
CA LYS A 16 22.17 5.74 -20.54
C LYS A 16 21.41 5.28 -19.30
N CYS A 17 21.13 6.19 -18.37
CA CYS A 17 20.33 5.88 -17.18
C CYS A 17 18.89 5.49 -17.55
N ASN A 18 18.27 6.23 -18.46
CA ASN A 18 16.93 5.91 -18.96
C ASN A 18 16.90 4.51 -19.61
N ILE A 19 17.89 4.20 -20.47
CA ILE A 19 18.00 2.87 -21.09
C ILE A 19 18.23 1.78 -20.04
N ASN A 20 19.10 2.02 -19.05
CA ASN A 20 19.36 1.04 -17.99
C ASN A 20 18.12 0.80 -17.13
N ASN A 21 17.39 1.86 -16.75
CA ASN A 21 16.19 1.76 -15.93
C ASN A 21 15.07 1.02 -16.68
N THR A 22 14.86 1.33 -17.96
CA THR A 22 13.91 0.59 -18.83
C THR A 22 14.27 -0.90 -18.92
N ASN A 23 15.57 -1.22 -18.99
CA ASN A 23 16.06 -2.59 -19.05
C ASN A 23 16.23 -3.24 -17.67
N LYS A 24 15.71 -2.62 -16.59
CA LYS A 24 15.84 -3.08 -15.20
C LYS A 24 17.28 -3.29 -14.72
N GLN A 25 18.22 -2.55 -15.30
CA GLN A 25 19.67 -2.62 -14.98
C GLN A 25 20.06 -1.56 -13.95
N TYR A 26 19.30 -1.41 -12.89
CA TYR A 26 19.39 -0.35 -11.89
C TYR A 26 20.77 -0.21 -11.25
N LYS A 27 21.47 -1.32 -10.98
CA LYS A 27 22.86 -1.29 -10.47
C LYS A 27 23.82 -0.56 -11.40
N LYS A 28 23.58 -0.59 -12.73
CA LYS A 28 24.41 0.15 -13.69
C LYS A 28 24.13 1.65 -13.62
N THR A 29 22.87 2.05 -13.48
CA THR A 29 22.48 3.44 -13.26
C THR A 29 23.17 4.01 -12.02
N VAL A 30 23.10 3.33 -10.87
CA VAL A 30 23.77 3.76 -9.64
C VAL A 30 25.28 3.93 -9.83
N LYS A 31 25.96 2.98 -10.52
CA LYS A 31 27.40 3.06 -10.80
C LYS A 31 27.78 4.22 -11.71
N LEU A 32 26.89 4.65 -12.59
CA LEU A 32 27.13 5.80 -13.48
C LEU A 32 26.93 7.14 -12.75
N ILE A 33 25.92 7.23 -11.90
CA ILE A 33 25.50 8.50 -11.28
C ILE A 33 26.32 8.83 -10.04
N LYS A 34 26.62 7.88 -9.14
CA LYS A 34 27.40 8.15 -7.92
C LYS A 34 28.71 8.94 -8.14
N PRO A 35 29.58 8.56 -9.09
CA PRO A 35 30.81 9.34 -9.38
C PRO A 35 30.51 10.73 -9.95
N LEU A 36 29.47 10.86 -10.77
CA LEU A 36 29.06 12.14 -11.37
C LEU A 36 28.65 13.12 -10.27
N LEU A 37 27.74 12.71 -9.35
CA LEU A 37 27.26 13.55 -8.24
C LEU A 37 28.41 14.00 -7.30
N SER A 38 29.46 13.18 -7.18
CA SER A 38 30.61 13.46 -6.30
C SER A 38 31.65 14.42 -6.93
N SER A 39 31.71 14.53 -8.26
CA SER A 39 32.83 15.18 -8.96
C SER A 39 32.41 16.27 -9.93
N TYR A 40 31.13 16.43 -10.22
CA TYR A 40 30.62 17.43 -11.15
C TYR A 40 29.77 18.50 -10.45
N ASN A 41 30.11 19.78 -10.72
CA ASN A 41 29.31 20.91 -10.28
C ASN A 41 28.28 21.27 -11.34
N PHE A 42 27.01 21.00 -11.07
CA PHE A 42 25.93 21.29 -12.00
C PHE A 42 25.68 22.81 -12.09
N ASN A 43 25.99 23.41 -13.24
CA ASN A 43 25.63 24.79 -13.57
C ASN A 43 24.14 24.90 -13.96
N ASP A 44 23.61 23.88 -14.65
CA ASP A 44 22.18 23.78 -14.98
C ASP A 44 21.44 22.90 -13.95
N ILE A 45 20.57 23.55 -13.19
CA ILE A 45 19.73 22.89 -12.19
C ILE A 45 18.81 21.86 -12.84
N ASN A 46 18.32 22.08 -14.06
CA ASN A 46 17.42 21.14 -14.72
C ASN A 46 18.13 19.82 -15.04
N LEU A 47 19.40 19.87 -15.47
CA LEU A 47 20.19 18.66 -15.66
C LEU A 47 20.38 17.89 -14.35
N LYS A 48 20.59 18.63 -13.25
CA LYS A 48 20.69 18.01 -11.92
C LYS A 48 19.39 17.31 -11.52
N ILE A 49 18.24 17.95 -11.72
CA ILE A 49 16.93 17.39 -11.43
C ILE A 49 16.69 16.11 -12.23
N LEU A 50 16.98 16.12 -13.53
CA LEU A 50 16.80 14.94 -14.40
C LEU A 50 17.69 13.76 -13.98
N ILE A 51 18.95 14.03 -13.61
CA ILE A 51 19.85 12.98 -13.09
C ILE A 51 19.33 12.40 -11.77
N LEU A 52 18.90 13.26 -10.83
CA LEU A 52 18.39 12.82 -9.54
C LEU A 52 17.09 12.04 -9.67
N ASP A 53 16.19 12.43 -10.58
CA ASP A 53 14.92 11.72 -10.81
C ASP A 53 15.17 10.31 -11.38
N GLY A 54 16.02 10.16 -12.39
CA GLY A 54 16.44 8.87 -12.92
C GLY A 54 17.24 8.02 -11.91
N TYR A 55 17.99 8.66 -11.01
CA TYR A 55 18.71 8.01 -9.92
C TYR A 55 17.75 7.48 -8.86
N LEU A 56 16.78 8.31 -8.45
CA LEU A 56 15.76 7.93 -7.49
C LEU A 56 15.01 6.66 -7.91
N GLN A 57 14.62 6.56 -9.19
CA GLN A 57 13.99 5.35 -9.72
C GLN A 57 14.87 4.10 -9.50
N ALA A 58 16.17 4.19 -9.80
CA ALA A 58 17.08 3.07 -9.62
C ALA A 58 17.31 2.72 -8.13
N LEU A 59 17.31 3.72 -7.25
CA LEU A 59 17.47 3.52 -5.80
C LEU A 59 16.25 2.81 -5.19
N ILE A 60 15.04 3.17 -5.61
CA ILE A 60 13.79 2.54 -5.17
C ILE A 60 13.80 1.04 -5.50
N GLU A 61 14.11 0.70 -6.75
CA GLU A 61 14.15 -0.68 -7.22
C GLU A 61 15.28 -1.53 -6.58
N LEU A 62 16.26 -0.87 -5.96
CA LEU A 62 17.35 -1.51 -5.21
C LEU A 62 17.17 -1.43 -3.70
N ASP A 63 16.08 -0.84 -3.22
CA ASP A 63 15.74 -0.66 -1.80
C ASP A 63 16.86 0.03 -0.97
N LEU A 64 17.49 1.07 -1.57
CA LEU A 64 18.58 1.82 -0.94
C LEU A 64 18.03 3.03 -0.14
N ILE A 65 17.40 2.75 1.00
CA ILE A 65 16.57 3.70 1.78
C ILE A 65 17.31 5.01 2.14
N GLU A 66 18.57 4.93 2.59
CA GLU A 66 19.35 6.12 2.96
C GLU A 66 19.61 7.04 1.76
N ASP A 67 20.01 6.46 0.62
CA ASP A 67 20.23 7.21 -0.62
C ASP A 67 18.88 7.79 -1.14
N ILE A 68 17.75 7.03 -1.04
CA ILE A 68 16.41 7.48 -1.41
C ILE A 68 16.02 8.71 -0.58
N TYR A 69 16.18 8.66 0.75
CA TYR A 69 15.88 9.77 1.64
C TYR A 69 16.64 11.05 1.24
N ASN A 70 17.94 10.95 1.02
CA ASN A 70 18.77 12.09 0.68
C ASN A 70 18.40 12.69 -0.69
N VAL A 71 18.20 11.82 -1.71
CA VAL A 71 17.85 12.25 -3.07
C VAL A 71 16.46 12.87 -3.14
N THR A 72 15.47 12.32 -2.42
CA THR A 72 14.12 12.87 -2.39
C THR A 72 14.08 14.24 -1.73
N GLN A 73 14.81 14.44 -0.62
CA GLN A 73 14.93 15.74 0.01
C GLN A 73 15.54 16.78 -0.93
N GLU A 74 16.64 16.42 -1.63
CA GLU A 74 17.29 17.32 -2.56
C GLU A 74 16.38 17.66 -3.75
N LEU A 75 15.68 16.68 -4.33
CA LEU A 75 14.71 16.91 -5.41
C LEU A 75 13.56 17.83 -4.99
N ILE A 76 13.04 17.70 -3.77
CA ILE A 76 12.00 18.60 -3.26
C ILE A 76 12.52 20.02 -3.11
N GLN A 77 13.77 20.22 -2.67
CA GLN A 77 14.38 21.54 -2.56
C GLN A 77 14.62 22.19 -3.93
N LEU A 78 15.07 21.41 -4.93
CA LEU A 78 15.39 21.92 -6.26
C LEU A 78 14.15 22.17 -7.13
N ASP A 79 13.11 21.35 -6.99
CA ASP A 79 11.89 21.40 -7.79
C ASP A 79 10.63 21.17 -6.94
N PRO A 80 10.30 22.12 -6.03
CA PRO A 80 9.17 21.95 -5.10
C PRO A 80 7.81 21.88 -5.80
N LEU A 81 7.69 22.38 -7.03
CA LEU A 81 6.44 22.32 -7.80
C LEU A 81 6.37 21.15 -8.77
N SER A 82 7.39 20.28 -8.76
CA SER A 82 7.49 19.12 -9.67
C SER A 82 7.28 19.47 -11.14
N LYS A 83 7.91 20.57 -11.58
CA LYS A 83 7.85 21.02 -12.98
C LYS A 83 8.71 20.17 -13.90
N ASN A 84 9.85 19.68 -13.39
CA ASN A 84 10.87 18.96 -14.13
C ASN A 84 11.16 17.56 -13.57
N SER A 85 10.55 17.19 -12.44
CA SER A 85 10.66 15.88 -11.81
C SER A 85 9.28 15.32 -11.44
N ASN A 86 9.23 14.03 -11.13
CA ASN A 86 7.98 13.37 -10.74
C ASN A 86 7.55 13.76 -9.33
N ASN A 87 6.23 13.93 -9.11
CA ASN A 87 5.62 14.16 -7.79
C ASN A 87 5.83 13.00 -6.81
N ASN A 88 6.16 11.81 -7.29
CA ASN A 88 6.40 10.62 -6.46
C ASN A 88 7.46 10.86 -5.37
N LYS A 89 8.38 11.80 -5.55
CA LYS A 89 9.37 12.19 -4.55
C LYS A 89 8.72 12.57 -3.21
N TYR A 90 7.57 13.24 -3.23
CA TYR A 90 6.82 13.60 -2.02
C TYR A 90 6.25 12.37 -1.31
N PHE A 91 5.66 11.45 -2.06
CA PHE A 91 5.01 10.25 -1.51
C PHE A 91 6.03 9.25 -0.97
N ILE A 92 7.16 9.08 -1.67
CA ILE A 92 8.27 8.24 -1.22
C ILE A 92 8.84 8.78 0.09
N LEU A 93 9.13 10.08 0.14
CA LEU A 93 9.66 10.69 1.36
C LEU A 93 8.64 10.64 2.51
N ALA A 94 7.35 10.81 2.22
CA ALA A 94 6.27 10.70 3.19
C ALA A 94 6.21 9.31 3.83
N GLN A 95 6.33 8.25 3.03
CA GLN A 95 6.37 6.86 3.51
C GLN A 95 7.58 6.58 4.41
N ILE A 96 8.74 7.18 4.09
CA ILE A 96 9.97 6.98 4.89
C ILE A 96 9.88 7.73 6.22
N ILE A 97 9.32 8.95 6.22
CA ILE A 97 9.30 9.81 7.42
C ILE A 97 8.14 9.43 8.35
N GLY A 98 6.95 9.12 7.81
CA GLY A 98 5.74 8.84 8.58
C GLY A 98 5.25 10.03 9.43
N GLY A 99 4.32 9.79 10.33
CA GLY A 99 3.79 10.75 11.28
C GLY A 99 3.28 12.06 10.64
N LYS A 100 3.21 13.15 11.42
CA LYS A 100 2.70 14.45 10.96
C LYS A 100 3.47 15.03 9.76
N LYS A 101 4.79 14.83 9.74
CA LYS A 101 5.62 15.30 8.61
C LYS A 101 5.34 14.52 7.32
N GLY A 102 5.08 13.22 7.42
CA GLY A 102 4.65 12.40 6.29
C GLY A 102 3.32 12.89 5.72
N ILE A 103 2.36 13.22 6.58
CA ILE A 103 1.06 13.80 6.17
C ILE A 103 1.26 15.10 5.40
N ASP A 104 2.08 16.03 5.92
CA ASP A 104 2.38 17.30 5.25
C ASP A 104 2.98 17.09 3.86
N LEU A 105 3.86 16.09 3.71
CA LEU A 105 4.45 15.72 2.43
C LEU A 105 3.41 15.15 1.45
N TYR A 106 2.52 14.25 1.89
CA TYR A 106 1.41 13.78 1.07
C TYR A 106 0.54 14.92 0.57
N LEU A 107 0.13 15.82 1.46
CA LEU A 107 -0.71 16.97 1.13
C LEU A 107 -0.02 17.93 0.15
N ASN A 108 1.29 18.19 0.33
CA ASN A 108 2.07 18.99 -0.62
C ASN A 108 2.17 18.32 -1.99
N GLY A 109 2.37 17.00 -2.04
CA GLY A 109 2.43 16.24 -3.28
C GLY A 109 1.12 16.23 -4.05
N ILE A 110 -0.02 16.19 -3.37
CA ILE A 110 -1.36 16.18 -3.97
C ILE A 110 -1.68 17.50 -4.71
N ASN A 111 -1.17 18.63 -4.24
CA ASN A 111 -1.49 19.95 -4.81
C ASN A 111 -1.24 20.09 -6.31
N ASN A 112 -0.37 19.25 -6.88
CA ASN A 112 0.00 19.30 -8.29
C ASN A 112 -0.50 18.06 -9.08
N ILE A 113 -1.47 17.30 -8.54
CA ILE A 113 -2.02 16.10 -9.16
C ILE A 113 -3.49 16.32 -9.54
N THR A 114 -3.84 15.87 -10.73
CA THR A 114 -5.23 15.86 -11.21
C THR A 114 -5.83 14.44 -11.26
N ASN A 115 -5.00 13.40 -11.13
CA ASN A 115 -5.43 12.01 -11.14
C ASN A 115 -6.10 11.64 -9.82
N SER A 116 -7.42 11.41 -9.85
CA SER A 116 -8.22 11.10 -8.65
C SER A 116 -7.77 9.83 -7.96
N ASP A 117 -7.39 8.78 -8.68
CA ASP A 117 -6.97 7.51 -8.07
C ASP A 117 -5.67 7.69 -7.28
N LYS A 118 -4.74 8.50 -7.81
CA LYS A 118 -3.50 8.83 -7.09
C LYS A 118 -3.75 9.68 -5.85
N ILE A 119 -4.71 10.60 -5.91
CA ILE A 119 -5.11 11.39 -4.74
C ILE A 119 -5.74 10.48 -3.68
N ILE A 120 -6.59 9.52 -4.08
CA ILE A 120 -7.17 8.54 -3.18
C ILE A 120 -6.07 7.69 -2.52
N GLU A 121 -5.09 7.17 -3.28
CA GLU A 121 -3.96 6.44 -2.70
C GLU A 121 -3.26 7.26 -1.60
N CYS A 122 -3.04 8.55 -1.84
CA CYS A 122 -2.43 9.44 -0.83
C CYS A 122 -3.32 9.62 0.41
N TYR A 123 -4.63 9.80 0.23
CA TYR A 123 -5.54 9.90 1.37
C TYR A 123 -5.60 8.61 2.17
N LEU A 124 -5.60 7.45 1.52
CA LEU A 124 -5.53 6.16 2.21
C LEU A 124 -4.21 5.99 2.97
N SER A 125 -3.08 6.43 2.40
CA SER A 125 -1.80 6.43 3.13
C SER A 125 -1.81 7.37 4.34
N ILE A 126 -2.52 8.49 4.28
CA ILE A 126 -2.72 9.37 5.45
C ILE A 126 -3.58 8.67 6.50
N VAL A 127 -4.61 7.94 6.10
CA VAL A 127 -5.43 7.12 7.02
C VAL A 127 -4.55 6.07 7.71
N ASP A 128 -3.67 5.38 6.98
CA ASP A 128 -2.73 4.42 7.58
C ASP A 128 -1.86 5.08 8.68
N ILE A 129 -1.33 6.28 8.42
CA ILE A 129 -0.53 7.00 9.41
C ILE A 129 -1.36 7.31 10.68
N TYR A 130 -2.63 7.72 10.53
CA TYR A 130 -3.50 7.97 11.69
C TYR A 130 -3.93 6.68 12.39
N MET A 131 -4.03 5.58 11.68
CA MET A 131 -4.35 4.28 12.29
C MET A 131 -3.15 3.58 12.93
N THR A 132 -1.92 4.02 12.64
CA THR A 132 -0.67 3.43 13.15
C THR A 132 0.15 4.43 13.96
N ASP A 133 0.90 5.30 13.31
CA ASP A 133 1.86 6.23 13.95
C ASP A 133 1.20 7.23 14.89
N LEU A 134 0.00 7.69 14.54
CA LEU A 134 -0.74 8.74 15.22
C LEU A 134 -2.04 8.26 15.87
N CYS A 135 -2.17 6.96 16.10
CA CYS A 135 -3.41 6.36 16.63
C CYS A 135 -3.79 6.83 18.05
N PHE A 136 -2.85 7.42 18.79
CA PHE A 136 -3.09 8.00 20.11
C PHE A 136 -3.37 9.51 20.09
N GLU A 137 -3.35 10.16 18.93
CA GLU A 137 -3.72 11.56 18.82
C GLU A 137 -5.23 11.74 19.04
N VAL A 138 -5.62 12.81 19.71
CA VAL A 138 -7.02 13.06 20.12
C VAL A 138 -7.97 13.14 18.92
N ASP A 139 -7.49 13.60 17.77
CA ASP A 139 -8.25 13.79 16.54
C ASP A 139 -8.04 12.66 15.50
N ALA A 140 -7.30 11.60 15.83
CA ALA A 140 -6.94 10.53 14.89
C ALA A 140 -8.18 9.93 14.19
N GLU A 141 -9.23 9.63 14.96
CA GLU A 141 -10.47 9.07 14.43
C GLU A 141 -11.17 10.04 13.47
N GLN A 142 -11.25 11.31 13.82
CA GLN A 142 -11.86 12.35 12.98
C GLN A 142 -11.09 12.56 11.69
N GLN A 143 -9.75 12.48 11.73
CA GLN A 143 -8.90 12.60 10.56
C GLN A 143 -9.07 11.38 9.64
N CYS A 144 -9.16 10.17 10.17
CA CYS A 144 -9.47 8.99 9.37
C CYS A 144 -10.80 9.16 8.63
N GLU A 145 -11.88 9.54 9.32
CA GLU A 145 -13.18 9.80 8.70
C GLU A 145 -13.11 10.88 7.62
N LEU A 146 -12.39 11.97 7.87
CA LEU A 146 -12.23 13.07 6.92
C LEU A 146 -11.60 12.59 5.61
N TYR A 147 -10.48 11.85 5.67
CA TYR A 147 -9.77 11.42 4.46
C TYR A 147 -10.48 10.26 3.74
N LEU A 148 -11.17 9.37 4.45
CA LEU A 148 -12.01 8.35 3.85
C LEU A 148 -13.20 8.98 3.11
N ASN A 149 -13.86 9.97 3.71
CA ASN A 149 -14.95 10.69 3.05
C ASN A 149 -14.48 11.47 1.81
N LYS A 150 -13.35 12.18 1.89
CA LYS A 150 -12.73 12.82 0.72
C LYS A 150 -12.42 11.82 -0.40
N SER A 151 -12.01 10.62 -0.07
CA SER A 151 -11.75 9.55 -1.03
C SER A 151 -13.05 9.10 -1.71
N LEU A 152 -14.15 8.93 -0.97
CA LEU A 152 -15.47 8.60 -1.52
C LEU A 152 -16.06 9.72 -2.38
N GLU A 153 -15.80 10.99 -2.04
CA GLU A 153 -16.21 12.14 -2.86
C GLU A 153 -15.53 12.12 -4.24
N LEU A 154 -14.28 11.69 -4.31
CA LEU A 154 -13.54 11.55 -5.58
C LEU A 154 -13.99 10.34 -6.39
N ASN A 155 -14.21 9.20 -5.73
CA ASN A 155 -14.68 7.97 -6.37
C ASN A 155 -15.47 7.10 -5.39
N SER A 156 -16.79 7.20 -5.44
CA SER A 156 -17.71 6.42 -4.57
C SER A 156 -17.75 4.92 -4.88
N GLN A 157 -17.10 4.45 -5.95
CA GLN A 157 -17.03 3.04 -6.33
C GLN A 157 -15.62 2.45 -6.16
N ASN A 158 -14.73 3.16 -5.49
CA ASN A 158 -13.37 2.67 -5.25
C ASN A 158 -13.35 1.58 -4.17
N PHE A 159 -13.07 0.35 -4.55
CA PHE A 159 -13.08 -0.82 -3.67
C PHE A 159 -12.05 -0.73 -2.53
N MET A 160 -10.88 -0.09 -2.77
CA MET A 160 -9.86 0.10 -1.74
C MET A 160 -10.38 0.96 -0.60
N VAL A 161 -11.13 2.03 -0.91
CA VAL A 161 -11.72 2.91 0.13
C VAL A 161 -12.65 2.12 1.03
N TYR A 162 -13.46 1.20 0.48
CA TYR A 162 -14.34 0.34 1.28
C TYR A 162 -13.55 -0.66 2.13
N SER A 163 -12.42 -1.18 1.64
CA SER A 163 -11.52 -2.00 2.45
C SER A 163 -10.97 -1.23 3.66
N TYR A 164 -10.55 0.02 3.45
CA TYR A 164 -10.08 0.89 4.53
C TYR A 164 -11.18 1.29 5.51
N LEU A 165 -12.41 1.55 5.02
CA LEU A 165 -13.58 1.76 5.89
C LEU A 165 -13.84 0.54 6.78
N GLY A 166 -13.73 -0.67 6.23
CA GLY A 166 -13.85 -1.89 7.01
C GLY A 166 -12.80 -1.97 8.12
N SER A 167 -11.53 -1.77 7.80
CA SER A 167 -10.42 -1.74 8.77
C SER A 167 -10.63 -0.66 9.83
N PHE A 168 -11.04 0.54 9.43
CA PHE A 168 -11.36 1.62 10.35
C PHE A 168 -12.53 1.26 11.29
N LYS A 169 -13.56 0.58 10.80
CA LYS A 169 -14.68 0.11 11.65
C LYS A 169 -14.27 -1.01 12.62
N ILE A 170 -13.27 -1.84 12.27
CA ILE A 170 -12.68 -2.77 13.23
C ILE A 170 -12.03 -2.01 14.39
N SER A 171 -11.24 -0.97 14.12
CA SER A 171 -10.62 -0.16 15.19
C SER A 171 -11.63 0.50 16.12
N GLN A 172 -12.85 0.77 15.62
CA GLN A 172 -14.00 1.26 16.40
C GLN A 172 -14.81 0.14 17.07
N GLN A 173 -14.40 -1.11 16.99
CA GLN A 173 -15.14 -2.30 17.46
C GLN A 173 -16.55 -2.43 16.84
N SER A 174 -16.75 -1.86 15.67
CA SER A 174 -18.02 -1.89 14.94
C SER A 174 -18.01 -3.01 13.89
N PHE A 175 -17.94 -4.26 14.36
CA PHE A 175 -17.63 -5.44 13.55
C PHE A 175 -18.67 -5.73 12.46
N GLY A 176 -19.96 -5.54 12.75
CA GLY A 176 -21.04 -5.70 11.77
C GLY A 176 -20.88 -4.75 10.58
N ASN A 177 -20.63 -3.44 10.85
CA ASN A 177 -20.38 -2.46 9.79
C ASN A 177 -19.08 -2.74 9.04
N ALA A 178 -18.04 -3.18 9.74
CA ALA A 178 -16.77 -3.58 9.10
C ALA A 178 -17.00 -4.67 8.06
N LEU A 179 -17.77 -5.70 8.42
CA LEU A 179 -18.09 -6.81 7.51
C LEU A 179 -18.89 -6.34 6.29
N GLU A 180 -19.86 -5.44 6.44
CA GLU A 180 -20.61 -4.88 5.32
C GLU A 180 -19.68 -4.13 4.35
N PHE A 181 -18.72 -3.35 4.86
CA PHE A 181 -17.74 -2.65 4.03
C PHE A 181 -16.80 -3.61 3.31
N PHE A 182 -16.33 -4.67 3.94
CA PHE A 182 -15.50 -5.68 3.26
C PHE A 182 -16.27 -6.43 2.16
N LYS A 183 -17.53 -6.79 2.41
CA LYS A 183 -18.41 -7.39 1.39
C LYS A 183 -18.61 -6.44 0.19
N LYS A 184 -18.83 -5.16 0.47
CA LYS A 184 -18.95 -4.14 -0.57
C LYS A 184 -17.64 -3.95 -1.34
N SER A 185 -16.51 -3.92 -0.64
CA SER A 185 -15.18 -3.85 -1.26
C SER A 185 -14.97 -4.99 -2.27
N TRP A 186 -15.24 -6.23 -1.86
CA TRP A 186 -15.09 -7.40 -2.73
C TRP A 186 -16.06 -7.39 -3.93
N SER A 187 -17.32 -6.98 -3.73
CA SER A 187 -18.29 -6.82 -4.81
C SER A 187 -17.80 -5.82 -5.86
N LEU A 188 -17.40 -4.63 -5.42
CA LEU A 188 -16.88 -3.58 -6.32
C LEU A 188 -15.59 -4.00 -7.04
N PHE A 189 -14.71 -4.72 -6.38
CA PHE A 189 -13.52 -5.28 -6.99
C PHE A 189 -13.89 -6.22 -8.14
N ASN A 190 -14.81 -7.16 -7.91
CA ASN A 190 -15.26 -8.13 -8.93
C ASN A 190 -15.98 -7.45 -10.09
N GLU A 191 -16.80 -6.43 -9.83
CA GLU A 191 -17.51 -5.68 -10.87
C GLU A 191 -16.56 -4.93 -11.80
N ASN A 192 -15.38 -4.55 -11.31
CA ASN A 192 -14.42 -3.72 -12.03
C ASN A 192 -13.15 -4.46 -12.49
N LEU A 193 -13.09 -5.78 -12.37
CA LEU A 193 -11.90 -6.60 -12.67
C LEU A 193 -11.20 -6.26 -14.00
N GLY A 194 -11.97 -5.96 -15.04
CA GLY A 194 -11.45 -5.65 -16.39
C GLY A 194 -10.85 -4.24 -16.52
N SER A 195 -11.08 -3.35 -15.56
CA SER A 195 -10.66 -1.94 -15.60
C SER A 195 -9.65 -1.58 -14.50
N ILE A 196 -9.27 -2.54 -13.65
CA ILE A 196 -8.32 -2.31 -12.56
C ILE A 196 -6.91 -2.24 -13.12
N ASP A 197 -6.31 -1.06 -13.08
CA ASP A 197 -4.91 -0.81 -13.46
C ASP A 197 -4.04 -0.85 -12.18
N MET A 198 -3.83 -2.06 -11.66
CA MET A 198 -2.98 -2.31 -10.49
C MET A 198 -2.00 -3.44 -10.76
N ASP A 199 -0.79 -3.31 -10.22
CA ASP A 199 0.18 -4.38 -10.25
C ASP A 199 -0.33 -5.65 -9.55
N LYS A 200 0.00 -6.81 -10.08
CA LYS A 200 -0.34 -8.12 -9.52
C LYS A 200 -0.03 -8.22 -8.02
N SER A 201 1.12 -7.72 -7.59
CA SER A 201 1.52 -7.73 -6.16
C SER A 201 0.57 -6.95 -5.26
N LYS A 202 0.11 -5.79 -5.71
CA LYS A 202 -0.87 -4.96 -4.97
C LYS A 202 -2.24 -5.64 -4.90
N ILE A 203 -2.66 -6.30 -5.99
CA ILE A 203 -3.92 -7.07 -6.00
C ILE A 203 -3.84 -8.25 -5.03
N LEU A 204 -2.75 -8.99 -5.02
CA LEU A 204 -2.54 -10.09 -4.07
C LEU A 204 -2.55 -9.59 -2.62
N GLN A 205 -1.86 -8.48 -2.33
CA GLN A 205 -1.86 -7.86 -1.01
C GLN A 205 -3.28 -7.46 -0.56
N TYR A 206 -4.07 -6.86 -1.47
CA TYR A 206 -5.47 -6.55 -1.19
C TYR A 206 -6.28 -7.81 -0.85
N CYS A 207 -6.17 -8.87 -1.67
CA CYS A 207 -6.88 -10.12 -1.43
C CYS A 207 -6.50 -10.74 -0.08
N TYR A 208 -5.22 -10.81 0.24
CA TYR A 208 -4.75 -11.41 1.49
C TYR A 208 -5.14 -10.59 2.71
N ASN A 209 -5.08 -9.26 2.64
CA ASN A 209 -5.55 -8.41 3.73
C ASN A 209 -7.06 -8.59 3.97
N LEU A 210 -7.84 -8.66 2.88
CA LEU A 210 -9.28 -8.90 2.99
C LEU A 210 -9.59 -10.26 3.63
N ILE A 211 -8.87 -11.32 3.24
CA ILE A 211 -8.99 -12.65 3.87
C ILE A 211 -8.67 -12.57 5.37
N LYS A 212 -7.59 -11.90 5.77
CA LYS A 212 -7.20 -11.74 7.18
C LYS A 212 -8.31 -11.09 7.99
N PHE A 213 -8.89 -10.00 7.50
CA PHE A 213 -10.01 -9.33 8.17
C PHE A 213 -11.25 -10.22 8.27
N LEU A 214 -11.58 -10.94 7.21
CA LEU A 214 -12.73 -11.87 7.23
C LEU A 214 -12.51 -13.04 8.20
N LEU A 215 -11.28 -13.56 8.29
CA LEU A 215 -10.91 -14.58 9.27
C LEU A 215 -11.00 -14.05 10.71
N GLU A 216 -10.54 -12.82 10.95
CA GLU A 216 -10.63 -12.16 12.26
C GLU A 216 -12.09 -11.98 12.68
N LEU A 217 -12.96 -11.59 11.76
CA LEU A 217 -14.39 -11.41 12.00
C LEU A 217 -15.20 -12.71 11.98
N GLY A 218 -14.57 -13.84 11.63
CA GLY A 218 -15.22 -15.16 11.55
C GLY A 218 -16.20 -15.32 10.38
N ASP A 219 -16.25 -14.40 9.45
CA ASP A 219 -17.05 -14.55 8.23
C ASP A 219 -16.26 -15.29 7.14
N LEU A 220 -16.58 -16.56 6.98
CA LEU A 220 -15.90 -17.43 6.00
C LEU A 220 -16.54 -17.38 4.61
N SER A 221 -17.63 -16.66 4.43
CA SER A 221 -18.49 -16.76 3.23
C SER A 221 -17.84 -16.34 1.91
N LEU A 222 -16.88 -15.41 1.95
CA LEU A 222 -16.20 -14.89 0.75
C LEU A 222 -14.80 -15.46 0.55
N ILE A 223 -14.23 -16.12 1.56
CA ILE A 223 -12.81 -16.49 1.56
C ILE A 223 -12.47 -17.44 0.42
N ASP A 224 -13.31 -18.45 0.12
CA ASP A 224 -13.10 -19.35 -1.00
C ASP A 224 -13.00 -18.62 -2.35
N SER A 225 -13.87 -17.64 -2.56
CA SER A 225 -13.85 -16.87 -3.82
C SER A 225 -12.61 -15.99 -3.95
N ILE A 226 -12.16 -15.37 -2.84
CA ILE A 226 -10.95 -14.55 -2.81
C ILE A 226 -9.70 -15.39 -3.00
N LEU A 227 -9.60 -16.56 -2.32
CA LEU A 227 -8.51 -17.51 -2.47
C LEU A 227 -8.44 -18.07 -3.91
N SER A 228 -9.59 -18.44 -4.48
CA SER A 228 -9.65 -18.94 -5.86
C SER A 228 -9.14 -17.91 -6.85
N TYR A 229 -9.49 -16.62 -6.66
CA TYR A 229 -9.00 -15.54 -7.50
C TYR A 229 -7.49 -15.30 -7.30
N SER A 230 -7.01 -15.22 -6.06
CA SER A 230 -5.58 -15.01 -5.78
C SER A 230 -4.70 -16.13 -6.34
N LYS A 231 -5.17 -17.38 -6.29
CA LYS A 231 -4.49 -18.54 -6.91
C LYS A 231 -4.41 -18.47 -8.42
N GLN A 232 -5.41 -17.90 -9.11
CA GLN A 232 -5.31 -17.68 -10.56
C GLN A 232 -4.21 -16.70 -10.92
N LEU A 233 -3.89 -15.76 -10.01
CA LEU A 233 -2.79 -14.82 -10.19
C LEU A 233 -1.45 -15.47 -9.83
N GLU A 234 -1.38 -16.21 -8.70
CA GLU A 234 -0.16 -16.84 -8.18
C GLU A 234 -0.53 -18.00 -7.26
N ASP A 235 -0.33 -19.22 -7.72
CA ASP A 235 -0.76 -20.46 -7.03
C ASP A 235 0.25 -20.96 -5.98
N ASP A 236 1.51 -20.57 -6.09
CA ASP A 236 2.61 -20.94 -5.19
C ASP A 236 3.01 -19.86 -4.17
N ASN A 237 2.19 -18.79 -4.03
CA ASN A 237 2.45 -17.74 -3.06
C ASN A 237 2.33 -18.26 -1.62
N ILE A 238 3.40 -18.08 -0.85
CA ILE A 238 3.51 -18.60 0.54
C ILE A 238 2.40 -18.05 1.45
N GLU A 239 2.10 -16.76 1.37
CA GLU A 239 1.05 -16.12 2.17
C GLU A 239 -0.33 -16.67 1.81
N GLY A 240 -0.60 -16.85 0.50
CA GLY A 240 -1.85 -17.44 0.02
C GLY A 240 -2.05 -18.88 0.51
N LEU A 241 -1.00 -19.70 0.45
CA LEU A 241 -1.02 -21.08 0.96
C LEU A 241 -1.24 -21.14 2.49
N TYR A 242 -0.60 -20.24 3.22
CA TYR A 242 -0.80 -20.13 4.67
C TYR A 242 -2.24 -19.77 5.02
N LEU A 243 -2.80 -18.75 4.36
CA LEU A 243 -4.18 -18.29 4.60
C LEU A 243 -5.22 -19.35 4.24
N GLU A 244 -4.98 -20.12 3.17
CA GLU A 244 -5.84 -21.27 2.82
C GLU A 244 -5.80 -22.35 3.90
N GLY A 245 -4.59 -22.71 4.37
CA GLY A 245 -4.44 -23.67 5.44
C GLY A 245 -5.15 -23.22 6.72
N PHE A 246 -5.03 -21.94 7.08
CA PHE A 246 -5.69 -21.38 8.26
C PHE A 246 -7.22 -21.32 8.10
N TYR A 247 -7.72 -20.92 6.94
CA TYR A 247 -9.13 -20.95 6.59
C TYR A 247 -9.74 -22.37 6.73
N ASN A 248 -9.07 -23.39 6.18
CA ASN A 248 -9.52 -24.77 6.26
C ASN A 248 -9.54 -25.27 7.72
N TYR A 249 -8.52 -24.92 8.49
CA TYR A 249 -8.46 -25.25 9.91
C TYR A 249 -9.61 -24.60 10.68
N LEU A 250 -9.87 -23.31 10.48
CA LEU A 250 -10.93 -22.57 11.18
C LEU A 250 -12.32 -23.08 10.78
N SER A 251 -12.54 -23.33 9.49
CA SER A 251 -13.78 -23.90 8.98
C SER A 251 -14.10 -25.27 9.62
N LEU A 252 -13.08 -26.12 9.73
CA LEU A 252 -13.23 -27.41 10.40
C LEU A 252 -13.54 -27.25 11.90
N LYS A 253 -12.86 -26.34 12.59
CA LYS A 253 -13.10 -26.01 14.00
C LYS A 253 -14.52 -25.53 14.24
N MET A 254 -15.03 -24.63 13.41
CA MET A 254 -16.42 -24.14 13.52
C MET A 254 -17.43 -25.27 13.32
N LYS A 255 -17.22 -26.15 12.33
CA LYS A 255 -18.09 -27.31 12.11
C LYS A 255 -18.09 -28.26 13.31
N LEU A 256 -16.93 -28.59 13.85
CA LEU A 256 -16.81 -29.44 15.05
C LEU A 256 -17.47 -28.81 16.28
N PHE A 257 -17.30 -27.50 16.47
CA PHE A 257 -17.94 -26.77 17.55
C PHE A 257 -19.47 -26.81 17.41
N ASN A 258 -20.00 -26.61 16.23
CA ASN A 258 -21.42 -26.69 15.95
C ASN A 258 -21.99 -28.08 16.26
N ILE A 259 -21.30 -29.13 15.80
CA ILE A 259 -21.69 -30.53 16.10
C ILE A 259 -21.70 -30.78 17.61
N ASN A 260 -20.66 -30.39 18.34
CA ASN A 260 -20.51 -30.64 19.76
C ASN A 260 -21.58 -29.90 20.60
N ASN A 261 -22.07 -28.77 20.10
CA ASN A 261 -23.09 -27.96 20.77
C ASN A 261 -24.49 -28.17 20.21
N ASN A 262 -24.71 -29.19 19.36
CA ASN A 262 -25.99 -29.50 18.72
C ASN A 262 -26.58 -28.32 17.91
N VAL A 263 -25.72 -27.52 17.30
CA VAL A 263 -26.07 -26.46 16.35
C VAL A 263 -26.02 -27.03 14.93
N ASP A 264 -26.75 -26.44 13.99
CA ASP A 264 -26.64 -26.81 12.58
C ASP A 264 -25.17 -26.71 12.14
N ILE A 265 -24.65 -27.76 11.48
CA ILE A 265 -23.24 -27.86 11.05
C ILE A 265 -22.83 -26.67 10.15
N ASN A 266 -23.77 -26.09 9.43
CA ASN A 266 -23.56 -24.98 8.52
C ASN A 266 -23.89 -23.62 9.18
N TYR A 267 -24.23 -23.60 10.48
CA TYR A 267 -24.50 -22.34 11.17
C TYR A 267 -23.25 -21.47 11.17
N SER A 268 -23.41 -20.23 10.73
CA SER A 268 -22.34 -19.20 10.74
C SER A 268 -22.64 -18.20 11.86
N TYR A 269 -21.61 -17.86 12.60
CA TYR A 269 -21.69 -16.86 13.66
C TYR A 269 -21.64 -15.46 13.04
N THR A 270 -22.36 -14.50 13.67
CA THR A 270 -22.10 -13.09 13.36
C THR A 270 -20.70 -12.68 13.83
N PRO A 271 -20.08 -11.61 13.28
CA PRO A 271 -18.78 -11.14 13.75
C PRO A 271 -18.72 -10.92 15.27
N ASP A 272 -19.76 -10.32 15.85
CA ASP A 272 -19.83 -10.08 17.29
C ASP A 272 -19.90 -11.39 18.08
N GLN A 273 -20.77 -12.32 17.67
CA GLN A 273 -20.87 -13.66 18.29
C GLN A 273 -19.54 -14.44 18.17
N PHE A 274 -18.85 -14.34 17.04
CA PHE A 274 -17.56 -14.98 16.83
C PHE A 274 -16.50 -14.39 17.78
N MET A 275 -16.46 -13.09 17.92
CA MET A 275 -15.50 -12.40 18.81
C MET A 275 -15.76 -12.68 20.30
N GLU A 276 -17.00 -12.89 20.70
CA GLU A 276 -17.39 -13.17 22.08
C GLU A 276 -17.36 -14.67 22.44
N ASN A 277 -17.27 -15.56 21.45
CA ASN A 277 -17.41 -16.99 21.65
C ASN A 277 -16.16 -17.62 22.28
N GLU A 278 -16.33 -18.61 23.18
CA GLU A 278 -15.23 -19.40 23.78
C GLU A 278 -14.37 -20.09 22.71
N MET A 279 -14.91 -20.40 21.55
CA MET A 279 -14.18 -20.96 20.42
C MET A 279 -13.05 -20.02 19.97
N ASN A 280 -13.31 -18.71 19.92
CA ASN A 280 -12.32 -17.70 19.51
C ASN A 280 -11.21 -17.57 20.55
N VAL A 281 -11.55 -17.57 21.84
CA VAL A 281 -10.55 -17.54 22.94
C VAL A 281 -9.57 -18.72 22.83
N HIS A 282 -10.08 -19.91 22.50
CA HIS A 282 -9.23 -21.08 22.29
C HIS A 282 -8.36 -20.99 21.03
N ILE A 283 -8.85 -20.40 19.95
CA ILE A 283 -8.07 -20.21 18.72
C ILE A 283 -6.96 -19.18 18.91
N LEU A 284 -7.25 -18.05 19.57
CA LEU A 284 -6.27 -16.99 19.83
C LEU A 284 -5.19 -17.42 20.82
N ASN A 285 -5.51 -18.27 21.80
CA ASN A 285 -4.56 -18.78 22.78
C ASN A 285 -3.57 -19.82 22.22
N TYR A 286 -3.81 -20.41 21.05
CA TYR A 286 -2.90 -21.34 20.39
C TYR A 286 -1.96 -20.67 19.37
N ASN A 287 -2.07 -19.35 19.16
CA ASN A 287 -1.24 -18.57 18.24
C ASN A 287 -0.07 -17.84 18.92
N ILE A 288 0.44 -18.37 20.06
CA ILE A 288 1.65 -17.89 20.72
C ILE A 288 2.78 -18.91 20.51
#